data_caae6739bfbda5b2be8616bd78bb5dc6
#
_entry.id   caae6739bfbda5b2be8616bd78bb5dc6
#
_cell.length_a   1.000
_cell.length_b   1.000
_cell.length_c   1.000
_cell.angle_alpha   90.00
_cell.angle_beta   90.00
_cell.angle_gamma   90.00
#
_symmetry.space_group_name_H-M   'P 1'
#
loop_
_entity.id
_entity.type
_entity.pdbx_description
1 polymer ?
#
loop_
_entity_poly.entity_id
_entity_poly.type
_entity_poly.pdbx_seq_one_letter_code
_entity_poly.pdbx_strand_id
1 'polypeptide(L)'
;GVPAEQLWENRMKESLSARPIQWFPGHMTKTLRLMEKDIRNVDAVLQLLDARIPRSSLNPEIARITAGKPHLYVLNKADLADPDVTARWVAYFRRGGDGCLAITSKNRGGVQGVKNAIETELAELLERRAVKGMAGAKIRVMVVGIPNVGKSTFINSFAGAARAKAADRPGVTRGKQWVTVGNYDLLDVPGVLWKKFDSMEVAGNLAFIGSIKDDVLDIEALATALLGEMQRMYPERLAERYRLTAEELGQDAYDLLETVGRKRGMLMSGGVVNTERAAITLVDEFRGAKLGRVSLERPEEA
;
A
#
# COMPACT_ATOMS: atom_id res chain seq x y z
N GLY A 1 25.16 16.64 -16.20
CA GLY A 1 24.12 15.63 -16.41
C GLY A 1 22.90 15.96 -15.56
N VAL A 2 21.73 15.53 -15.98
CA VAL A 2 20.48 15.74 -15.21
C VAL A 2 20.59 14.94 -13.89
N PRO A 3 20.26 15.54 -12.74
CA PRO A 3 20.27 14.83 -11.45
C PRO A 3 19.37 13.57 -11.48
N ALA A 4 19.76 12.54 -10.75
CA ALA A 4 19.03 11.27 -10.73
C ALA A 4 17.55 11.44 -10.31
N GLU A 5 17.28 12.33 -9.36
CA GLU A 5 15.91 12.69 -8.95
C GLU A 5 15.09 13.27 -10.10
N GLN A 6 15.69 14.15 -10.90
CA GLN A 6 15.02 14.76 -12.05
C GLN A 6 14.73 13.74 -13.15
N LEU A 7 15.63 12.79 -13.36
CA LEU A 7 15.41 11.68 -14.30
C LEU A 7 14.25 10.79 -13.85
N TRP A 8 14.20 10.49 -12.57
CA TRP A 8 13.12 9.71 -11.96
C TRP A 8 11.76 10.42 -12.13
N GLU A 9 11.71 11.71 -11.75
CA GLU A 9 10.48 12.51 -11.91
C GLU A 9 10.00 12.57 -13.36
N ASN A 10 10.90 12.74 -14.30
CA ASN A 10 10.57 12.77 -15.72
C ASN A 10 9.98 11.44 -16.18
N ARG A 11 10.58 10.31 -15.79
CA ARG A 11 10.09 8.97 -16.09
C ARG A 11 8.70 8.74 -15.51
N MET A 12 8.47 9.17 -14.29
CA MET A 12 7.16 9.03 -13.66
C MET A 12 6.12 9.93 -14.32
N LYS A 13 6.48 11.16 -14.71
CA LYS A 13 5.59 12.01 -15.49
C LYS A 13 5.22 11.37 -16.82
N GLU A 14 6.17 10.77 -17.51
CA GLU A 14 5.93 10.02 -18.75
C GLU A 14 4.97 8.85 -18.50
N SER A 15 5.22 8.04 -17.48
CA SER A 15 4.37 6.91 -17.12
C SER A 15 2.94 7.35 -16.83
N LEU A 16 2.78 8.43 -16.07
CA LEU A 16 1.48 8.95 -15.66
C LEU A 16 0.78 9.79 -16.73
N SER A 17 1.51 10.30 -17.73
CA SER A 17 0.96 11.15 -18.80
C SER A 17 0.57 10.42 -20.07
N ALA A 18 0.86 9.12 -20.17
CA ALA A 18 0.62 8.33 -21.38
C ALA A 18 -0.87 8.26 -21.80
N ARG A 19 -1.78 8.55 -20.87
CA ARG A 19 -3.24 8.66 -21.12
C ARG A 19 -3.83 9.70 -20.18
N PRO A 20 -4.99 10.33 -20.51
CA PRO A 20 -5.70 11.17 -19.53
C PRO A 20 -6.03 10.34 -18.31
N ILE A 21 -5.38 10.67 -17.21
CA ILE A 21 -5.32 9.80 -16.04
C ILE A 21 -6.60 9.95 -15.23
N GLN A 22 -7.32 8.86 -15.10
CA GLN A 22 -8.43 8.74 -14.16
C GLN A 22 -8.08 7.75 -13.05
N TRP A 23 -7.05 8.07 -12.23
CA TRP A 23 -6.78 7.30 -11.00
C TRP A 23 -7.76 7.62 -9.89
N PHE A 24 -8.55 8.70 -10.06
CA PHE A 24 -9.58 9.15 -9.12
C PHE A 24 -10.95 9.11 -9.79
N PRO A 25 -11.56 7.92 -9.95
CA PRO A 25 -12.90 7.81 -10.52
C PRO A 25 -13.96 8.44 -9.61
N GLY A 26 -15.11 8.80 -10.19
CA GLY A 26 -16.20 9.49 -9.49
C GLY A 26 -16.71 8.78 -8.23
N HIS A 27 -16.61 7.43 -8.18
CA HIS A 27 -17.00 6.68 -6.99
C HIS A 27 -16.09 6.97 -5.77
N MET A 28 -14.85 7.40 -5.96
CA MET A 28 -13.95 7.78 -4.87
C MET A 28 -14.40 9.09 -4.21
N THR A 29 -14.87 10.07 -4.98
CA THR A 29 -15.48 11.28 -4.43
C THR A 29 -16.71 10.95 -3.60
N LYS A 30 -17.56 10.06 -4.09
CA LYS A 30 -18.74 9.57 -3.37
C LYS A 30 -18.36 8.88 -2.05
N THR A 31 -17.32 8.06 -2.08
CA THR A 31 -16.80 7.36 -0.90
C THR A 31 -16.32 8.34 0.17
N LEU A 32 -15.56 9.37 -0.20
CA LEU A 32 -15.10 10.38 0.73
C LEU A 32 -16.27 11.11 1.40
N ARG A 33 -17.32 11.44 0.65
CA ARG A 33 -18.55 12.04 1.21
C ARG A 33 -19.27 11.11 2.19
N LEU A 34 -19.32 9.82 1.91
CA LEU A 34 -19.88 8.83 2.82
C LEU A 34 -19.06 8.73 4.11
N MET A 35 -17.75 8.78 4.01
CA MET A 35 -16.87 8.81 5.19
C MET A 35 -17.14 10.05 6.06
N GLU A 36 -17.26 11.23 5.46
CA GLU A 36 -17.59 12.47 6.17
C GLU A 36 -18.90 12.36 6.96
N LYS A 37 -19.88 11.67 6.40
CA LYS A 37 -21.17 11.43 7.05
C LYS A 37 -21.08 10.42 8.20
N ASP A 38 -20.31 9.34 7.99
CA ASP A 38 -20.30 8.19 8.90
C ASP A 38 -19.27 8.32 10.03
N ILE A 39 -18.29 9.21 9.90
CA ILE A 39 -17.21 9.33 10.89
C ILE A 39 -17.72 9.60 12.31
N ARG A 40 -18.81 10.31 12.44
CA ARG A 40 -19.45 10.59 13.75
C ARG A 40 -20.00 9.33 14.43
N ASN A 41 -20.26 8.28 13.67
CA ASN A 41 -20.88 7.04 14.14
C ASN A 41 -19.89 5.96 14.54
N VAL A 42 -18.58 6.24 14.45
CA VAL A 42 -17.54 5.27 14.79
C VAL A 42 -16.74 5.72 16.01
N ASP A 43 -16.17 4.75 16.71
CA ASP A 43 -15.36 4.97 17.91
C ASP A 43 -13.88 5.16 17.60
N ALA A 44 -13.41 4.53 16.53
CA ALA A 44 -12.03 4.57 16.09
C ALA A 44 -11.91 4.38 14.58
N VAL A 45 -10.74 4.72 14.07
CA VAL A 45 -10.34 4.50 12.68
C VAL A 45 -9.17 3.53 12.62
N LEU A 46 -9.31 2.48 11.84
CA LEU A 46 -8.22 1.57 11.49
C LEU A 46 -7.82 1.89 10.06
N GLN A 47 -6.61 2.38 9.89
CA GLN A 47 -6.06 2.70 8.58
C GLN A 47 -5.01 1.68 8.18
N LEU A 48 -5.29 0.96 7.08
CA LEU A 48 -4.35 0.03 6.49
C LEU A 48 -3.39 0.79 5.58
N LEU A 49 -2.11 0.59 5.82
CA LEU A 49 -1.02 1.12 4.99
C LEU A 49 -0.26 -0.06 4.39
N ASP A 50 0.30 0.12 3.21
CA ASP A 50 1.21 -0.87 2.65
C ASP A 50 2.58 -0.73 3.34
N ALA A 51 3.07 -1.79 3.94
CA ALA A 51 4.31 -1.77 4.72
C ALA A 51 5.55 -1.37 3.89
N ARG A 52 5.49 -1.50 2.55
CA ARG A 52 6.59 -1.08 1.66
C ARG A 52 6.64 0.42 1.45
N ILE A 53 5.52 1.12 1.61
CA ILE A 53 5.35 2.56 1.37
C ILE A 53 4.43 3.20 2.41
N PRO A 54 4.74 3.17 3.71
CA PRO A 54 3.82 3.66 4.74
C PRO A 54 3.43 5.12 4.58
N ARG A 55 4.38 6.01 4.24
CA ARG A 55 4.10 7.45 4.04
C ARG A 55 3.22 7.68 2.83
N SER A 56 3.55 7.11 1.68
CA SER A 56 2.76 7.26 0.45
C SER A 56 1.38 6.61 0.56
N SER A 57 1.17 5.70 1.50
CA SER A 57 -0.14 5.11 1.80
C SER A 57 -1.07 6.02 2.61
N LEU A 58 -0.55 7.10 3.19
CA LEU A 58 -1.33 8.07 3.95
C LEU A 58 -2.11 8.99 3.00
N ASN A 59 -3.41 8.83 2.98
CA ASN A 59 -4.31 9.66 2.19
C ASN A 59 -4.66 10.93 2.98
N PRO A 60 -4.27 12.13 2.54
CA PRO A 60 -4.52 13.37 3.26
C PRO A 60 -6.02 13.69 3.42
N GLU A 61 -6.87 13.26 2.49
CA GLU A 61 -8.32 13.42 2.62
C GLU A 61 -8.89 12.53 3.75
N ILE A 62 -8.39 11.31 3.89
CA ILE A 62 -8.74 10.44 5.02
C ILE A 62 -8.28 11.09 6.32
N ALA A 63 -7.07 11.60 6.39
CA ALA A 63 -6.56 12.28 7.58
C ALA A 63 -7.44 13.47 8.00
N ARG A 64 -7.87 14.27 7.04
CA ARG A 64 -8.78 15.41 7.28
C ARG A 64 -10.13 14.97 7.82
N ILE A 65 -10.74 13.97 7.19
CA ILE A 65 -12.09 13.47 7.56
C ILE A 65 -12.08 12.80 8.93
N THR A 66 -11.02 12.07 9.25
CA THR A 66 -10.94 11.24 10.45
C THR A 66 -10.22 11.91 11.61
N ALA A 67 -9.84 13.18 11.47
CA ALA A 67 -9.19 13.94 12.53
C ALA A 67 -10.06 13.95 13.82
N GLY A 68 -9.40 13.80 14.96
CA GLY A 68 -10.08 13.77 16.27
C GLY A 68 -10.60 12.41 16.70
N LYS A 69 -10.58 11.40 15.86
CA LYS A 69 -10.87 10.01 16.27
C LYS A 69 -9.58 9.28 16.61
N PRO A 70 -9.61 8.35 17.58
CA PRO A 70 -8.48 7.46 17.83
C PRO A 70 -8.12 6.68 16.57
N HIS A 71 -6.81 6.63 16.26
CA HIS A 71 -6.28 5.95 15.09
C HIS A 71 -5.44 4.75 15.46
N LEU A 72 -5.63 3.68 14.71
CA LEU A 72 -4.73 2.54 14.67
C LEU A 72 -4.21 2.40 13.23
N TYR A 73 -2.91 2.56 13.04
CA TYR A 73 -2.26 2.27 11.77
C TYR A 73 -1.82 0.82 11.73
N VAL A 74 -2.17 0.14 10.64
CA VAL A 74 -1.80 -1.25 10.42
C VAL A 74 -0.96 -1.31 9.14
N LEU A 75 0.33 -1.60 9.30
CA LEU A 75 1.24 -1.82 8.19
C LEU A 75 1.03 -3.25 7.66
N ASN A 76 0.22 -3.37 6.63
CA ASN A 76 -0.13 -4.66 6.04
C ASN A 76 0.89 -5.10 5.00
N LYS A 77 0.88 -6.37 4.63
CA LYS A 77 1.86 -6.99 3.72
C LYS A 77 3.30 -6.86 4.22
N ALA A 78 3.47 -6.93 5.54
CA ALA A 78 4.77 -6.82 6.18
C ALA A 78 5.76 -7.90 5.72
N ASP A 79 5.25 -9.05 5.28
CA ASP A 79 6.04 -10.13 4.66
C ASP A 79 6.72 -9.74 3.34
N LEU A 80 6.25 -8.70 2.68
CA LEU A 80 6.82 -8.18 1.42
C LEU A 80 7.83 -7.04 1.65
N ALA A 81 7.86 -6.47 2.85
CA ALA A 81 8.68 -5.31 3.19
C ALA A 81 9.94 -5.69 3.97
N ASP A 82 10.94 -4.81 3.94
CA ASP A 82 12.13 -4.92 4.75
C ASP A 82 11.77 -4.91 6.24
N PRO A 83 12.08 -5.97 7.00
CA PRO A 83 11.65 -6.08 8.39
C PRO A 83 12.23 -5.01 9.31
N ASP A 84 13.47 -4.60 9.11
CA ASP A 84 14.12 -3.59 9.93
C ASP A 84 13.52 -2.20 9.68
N VAL A 85 13.29 -1.87 8.43
CA VAL A 85 12.63 -0.61 8.03
C VAL A 85 11.19 -0.57 8.55
N THR A 86 10.47 -1.68 8.45
CA THR A 86 9.10 -1.81 8.96
C THR A 86 9.03 -1.58 10.48
N ALA A 87 9.97 -2.14 11.24
CA ALA A 87 10.05 -1.92 12.68
C ALA A 87 10.28 -0.44 13.02
N ARG A 88 11.11 0.27 12.25
CA ARG A 88 11.32 1.71 12.41
C ARG A 88 10.07 2.53 12.11
N TRP A 89 9.27 2.14 11.12
CA TRP A 89 7.98 2.78 10.83
C TRP A 89 6.98 2.58 11.97
N VAL A 90 6.89 1.39 12.53
CA VAL A 90 6.03 1.14 13.70
C VAL A 90 6.41 2.06 14.85
N ALA A 91 7.71 2.17 15.16
CA ALA A 91 8.20 3.08 16.20
C ALA A 91 7.89 4.56 15.88
N TYR A 92 8.01 4.95 14.62
CA TYR A 92 7.68 6.31 14.15
C TYR A 92 6.23 6.70 14.44
N PHE A 93 5.27 5.86 14.05
CA PHE A 93 3.85 6.12 14.31
C PHE A 93 3.51 6.13 15.80
N ARG A 94 4.10 5.22 16.57
CA ARG A 94 3.88 5.17 18.02
C ARG A 94 4.44 6.40 18.74
N ARG A 95 5.57 6.93 18.31
CA ARG A 95 6.09 8.19 18.84
C ARG A 95 5.19 9.39 18.54
N GLY A 96 4.45 9.34 17.45
CA GLY A 96 3.42 10.33 17.12
C GLY A 96 2.14 10.26 17.96
N GLY A 97 2.05 9.29 18.87
CA GLY A 97 0.90 9.13 19.77
C GLY A 97 -0.19 8.21 19.25
N ASP A 98 0.00 7.59 18.09
CA ASP A 98 -0.97 6.66 17.50
C ASP A 98 -0.60 5.20 17.77
N GLY A 99 -1.61 4.31 17.78
CA GLY A 99 -1.38 2.88 17.74
C GLY A 99 -0.83 2.47 16.38
N CYS A 100 0.12 1.56 16.36
CA CYS A 100 0.66 1.00 15.12
C CYS A 100 1.18 -0.42 15.32
N LEU A 101 0.90 -1.29 14.37
CA LEU A 101 1.51 -2.61 14.28
C LEU A 101 1.67 -3.02 12.81
N ALA A 102 2.60 -3.94 12.58
CA ALA A 102 2.84 -4.54 11.27
C ALA A 102 2.25 -5.95 11.25
N ILE A 103 1.55 -6.29 10.17
CA ILE A 103 0.93 -7.61 10.01
C ILE A 103 1.05 -8.12 8.57
N THR A 104 0.83 -9.42 8.45
CA THR A 104 0.44 -10.08 7.21
C THR A 104 -0.99 -10.55 7.38
N SER A 105 -1.94 -9.99 6.62
CA SER A 105 -3.38 -10.27 6.80
C SER A 105 -3.76 -11.73 6.61
N LYS A 106 -2.90 -12.52 5.97
CA LYS A 106 -3.07 -13.98 5.82
C LYS A 106 -2.75 -14.74 7.11
N ASN A 107 -2.12 -14.09 8.09
CA ASN A 107 -1.72 -14.70 9.35
C ASN A 107 -2.71 -14.33 10.47
N ARG A 108 -3.37 -15.34 11.02
CA ARG A 108 -4.36 -15.16 12.10
C ARG A 108 -3.77 -14.53 13.37
N GLY A 109 -2.52 -14.81 13.69
CA GLY A 109 -1.84 -14.25 14.86
C GLY A 109 -1.71 -12.73 14.78
N GLY A 110 -1.41 -12.18 13.58
CA GLY A 110 -1.34 -10.75 13.34
C GLY A 110 -2.68 -10.06 13.58
N VAL A 111 -3.76 -10.67 13.14
CA VAL A 111 -5.12 -10.13 13.32
C VAL A 111 -5.54 -10.08 14.79
N GLN A 112 -5.17 -11.06 15.60
CA GLN A 112 -5.42 -11.02 17.05
C GLN A 112 -4.69 -9.84 17.71
N GLY A 113 -3.47 -9.55 17.27
CA GLY A 113 -2.73 -8.37 17.71
C GLY A 113 -3.46 -7.06 17.40
N VAL A 114 -4.15 -6.99 16.26
CA VAL A 114 -5.00 -5.83 15.90
C VAL A 114 -6.15 -5.66 16.88
N LYS A 115 -6.85 -6.73 17.26
CA LYS A 115 -7.94 -6.66 18.25
C LYS A 115 -7.42 -6.12 19.58
N ASN A 116 -6.30 -6.61 20.06
CA ASN A 116 -5.68 -6.15 21.30
C ASN A 116 -5.27 -4.66 21.20
N ALA A 117 -4.75 -4.23 20.07
CA ALA A 117 -4.37 -2.84 19.84
C ALA A 117 -5.58 -1.90 19.81
N ILE A 118 -6.70 -2.30 19.22
CA ILE A 118 -7.95 -1.53 19.25
C ILE A 118 -8.41 -1.32 20.70
N GLU A 119 -8.41 -2.38 21.50
CA GLU A 119 -8.81 -2.30 22.92
C GLU A 119 -7.89 -1.38 23.72
N THR A 120 -6.59 -1.42 23.45
CA THR A 120 -5.61 -0.52 24.08
C THR A 120 -5.88 0.94 23.70
N GLU A 121 -6.09 1.25 22.44
CA GLU A 121 -6.38 2.61 21.97
C GLU A 121 -7.71 3.15 22.50
N LEU A 122 -8.68 2.28 22.76
CA LEU A 122 -10.01 2.64 23.26
C LEU A 122 -10.20 2.38 24.75
N ALA A 123 -9.14 2.10 25.50
CA ALA A 123 -9.23 1.71 26.92
C ALA A 123 -10.07 2.70 27.75
N GLU A 124 -9.84 4.00 27.61
CA GLU A 124 -10.60 5.04 28.34
C GLU A 124 -12.10 5.04 27.97
N LEU A 125 -12.40 4.86 26.69
CA LEU A 125 -13.79 4.79 26.21
C LEU A 125 -14.50 3.57 26.79
N LEU A 126 -13.83 2.41 26.77
CA LEU A 126 -14.37 1.15 27.28
C LEU A 126 -14.61 1.23 28.81
N GLU A 127 -13.69 1.84 29.53
CA GLU A 127 -13.85 2.08 30.99
C GLU A 127 -15.05 2.99 31.28
N ARG A 128 -15.22 4.10 30.58
CA ARG A 128 -16.37 4.99 30.72
C ARG A 128 -17.69 4.26 30.43
N ARG A 129 -17.72 3.40 29.41
CA ARG A 129 -18.90 2.57 29.07
C ARG A 129 -19.21 1.55 30.16
N ALA A 130 -18.19 0.91 30.72
CA ALA A 130 -18.36 -0.05 31.81
C ALA A 130 -19.00 0.60 33.04
N VAL A 131 -18.52 1.78 33.42
CA VAL A 131 -19.10 2.60 34.55
C VAL A 131 -20.56 2.96 34.29
N LYS A 132 -20.97 3.20 33.06
CA LYS A 132 -22.34 3.51 32.66
C LYS A 132 -23.24 2.26 32.46
N GLY A 133 -22.74 1.08 32.78
CA GLY A 133 -23.48 -0.17 32.56
C GLY A 133 -23.58 -0.59 31.09
N MET A 134 -22.75 -0.01 30.24
CA MET A 134 -22.69 -0.32 28.80
C MET A 134 -21.53 -1.26 28.45
N ALA A 135 -21.04 -2.02 29.41
CA ALA A 135 -20.05 -3.07 29.16
C ALA A 135 -20.61 -4.07 28.14
N GLY A 136 -19.84 -4.37 27.08
CA GLY A 136 -20.28 -5.24 26.01
C GLY A 136 -21.02 -4.55 24.86
N ALA A 137 -21.20 -3.23 24.90
CA ALA A 137 -21.65 -2.47 23.74
C ALA A 137 -20.63 -2.63 22.60
N LYS A 138 -21.11 -2.77 21.36
CA LYS A 138 -20.24 -2.99 20.20
C LYS A 138 -19.28 -1.82 19.96
N ILE A 139 -18.06 -2.17 19.62
CA ILE A 139 -17.03 -1.23 19.22
C ILE A 139 -17.16 -1.03 17.71
N ARG A 140 -17.38 0.21 17.28
CA ARG A 140 -17.53 0.59 15.88
C ARG A 140 -16.23 1.15 15.35
N VAL A 141 -15.68 0.50 14.32
CA VAL A 141 -14.38 0.87 13.72
C VAL A 141 -14.55 1.09 12.22
N MET A 142 -14.14 2.27 11.76
CA MET A 142 -14.07 2.55 10.33
C MET A 142 -12.76 2.00 9.79
N VAL A 143 -12.82 1.11 8.79
CA VAL A 143 -11.66 0.50 8.15
C VAL A 143 -11.43 1.17 6.80
N VAL A 144 -10.30 1.85 6.67
CA VAL A 144 -9.96 2.66 5.51
C VAL A 144 -8.59 2.29 4.95
N GLY A 145 -8.31 2.68 3.73
CA GLY A 145 -7.02 2.48 3.09
C GLY A 145 -7.03 2.87 1.62
N ILE A 146 -5.85 2.81 1.02
CA ILE A 146 -5.66 2.94 -0.41
C ILE A 146 -6.14 1.67 -1.15
N PRO A 147 -6.44 1.75 -2.46
CA PRO A 147 -6.75 0.56 -3.23
C PRO A 147 -5.62 -0.47 -3.17
N ASN A 148 -5.97 -1.74 -3.18
CA ASN A 148 -5.04 -2.87 -3.20
C ASN A 148 -4.15 -3.02 -1.95
N VAL A 149 -4.47 -2.38 -0.86
CA VAL A 149 -3.71 -2.48 0.39
C VAL A 149 -3.93 -3.81 1.14
N GLY A 150 -4.88 -4.62 0.68
CA GLY A 150 -5.25 -5.90 1.30
C GLY A 150 -6.37 -5.79 2.33
N LYS A 151 -7.21 -4.76 2.23
CA LYS A 151 -8.31 -4.48 3.17
C LYS A 151 -9.34 -5.60 3.22
N SER A 152 -9.75 -6.16 2.09
CA SER A 152 -10.72 -7.27 2.04
C SER A 152 -10.17 -8.53 2.69
N THR A 153 -8.91 -8.88 2.42
CA THR A 153 -8.22 -10.00 3.06
C THR A 153 -8.12 -9.79 4.58
N PHE A 154 -7.80 -8.55 4.99
CA PHE A 154 -7.74 -8.19 6.40
C PHE A 154 -9.10 -8.38 7.10
N ILE A 155 -10.17 -7.85 6.53
CA ILE A 155 -11.53 -7.96 7.11
C ILE A 155 -11.96 -9.43 7.18
N ASN A 156 -11.69 -10.23 6.14
CA ASN A 156 -11.99 -11.66 6.14
C ASN A 156 -11.21 -12.41 7.23
N SER A 157 -9.94 -12.10 7.41
CA SER A 157 -9.11 -12.70 8.49
C SER A 157 -9.58 -12.26 9.87
N PHE A 158 -10.00 -11.01 10.02
CA PHE A 158 -10.56 -10.48 11.26
C PHE A 158 -11.89 -11.15 11.61
N ALA A 159 -12.74 -11.40 10.61
CA ALA A 159 -14.02 -12.07 10.76
C ALA A 159 -13.93 -13.58 10.96
N GLY A 160 -12.78 -14.19 10.66
CA GLY A 160 -12.62 -15.64 10.59
C GLY A 160 -13.03 -16.23 9.25
N ALA A 161 -12.73 -17.52 9.04
CA ALA A 161 -12.77 -18.18 7.72
C ALA A 161 -14.15 -18.23 7.03
N ALA A 162 -15.23 -17.98 7.74
CA ALA A 162 -16.58 -18.22 7.24
C ALA A 162 -17.10 -17.19 6.22
N ARG A 163 -16.44 -16.03 6.07
CA ARG A 163 -16.85 -14.98 5.13
C ARG A 163 -15.88 -14.82 3.96
N ALA A 164 -15.03 -15.79 3.74
CA ALA A 164 -13.87 -15.76 2.86
C ALA A 164 -14.16 -15.67 1.34
N LYS A 165 -15.40 -15.50 0.91
CA LYS A 165 -15.73 -15.35 -0.51
C LYS A 165 -15.95 -13.92 -0.99
N ALA A 166 -15.66 -12.94 -0.16
CA ALA A 166 -15.60 -11.56 -0.63
C ALA A 166 -14.33 -11.41 -1.49
N ALA A 167 -14.57 -11.44 -2.73
CA ALA A 167 -13.70 -11.29 -3.88
C ALA A 167 -12.33 -10.63 -3.67
N ASP A 168 -11.28 -11.38 -3.93
CA ASP A 168 -9.92 -10.94 -4.24
C ASP A 168 -9.82 -10.12 -5.55
N ARG A 169 -10.89 -9.46 -5.95
CA ARG A 169 -10.90 -8.68 -7.19
C ARG A 169 -10.75 -7.21 -6.88
N PRO A 170 -9.71 -6.53 -7.45
CA PRO A 170 -9.59 -5.09 -7.36
C PRO A 170 -10.90 -4.39 -7.78
N GLY A 171 -11.43 -3.52 -6.92
CA GLY A 171 -12.63 -2.75 -7.23
C GLY A 171 -13.97 -3.43 -6.95
N VAL A 172 -14.02 -4.52 -6.21
CA VAL A 172 -15.29 -5.24 -5.93
C VAL A 172 -16.08 -4.60 -4.80
N THR A 173 -15.46 -3.93 -3.83
CA THR A 173 -16.18 -3.18 -2.81
C THR A 173 -16.57 -1.81 -3.38
N ARG A 174 -17.75 -1.72 -3.98
CA ARG A 174 -18.26 -0.48 -4.63
C ARG A 174 -19.05 0.44 -3.71
N GLY A 175 -19.31 0.03 -2.48
CA GLY A 175 -20.06 0.78 -1.48
C GLY A 175 -19.61 0.41 -0.08
N LYS A 176 -19.99 1.27 0.89
CA LYS A 176 -19.76 0.96 2.29
C LYS A 176 -20.60 -0.22 2.73
N GLN A 177 -20.10 -1.02 3.66
CA GLN A 177 -20.89 -2.06 4.31
C GLN A 177 -20.41 -2.27 5.75
N TRP A 178 -21.36 -2.56 6.62
CA TRP A 178 -21.10 -2.95 8.00
C TRP A 178 -20.86 -4.47 8.08
N VAL A 179 -19.79 -4.85 8.76
CA VAL A 179 -19.45 -6.24 9.01
C VAL A 179 -19.37 -6.44 10.51
N THR A 180 -20.27 -7.24 11.06
CA THR A 180 -20.26 -7.57 12.49
C THR A 180 -19.38 -8.77 12.76
N VAL A 181 -18.43 -8.62 13.68
CA VAL A 181 -17.49 -9.66 14.09
C VAL A 181 -17.41 -9.65 15.63
N GLY A 182 -18.09 -10.58 16.28
CA GLY A 182 -18.12 -10.62 17.73
C GLY A 182 -18.62 -9.28 18.31
N ASN A 183 -17.77 -8.63 19.10
CA ASN A 183 -18.06 -7.34 19.73
C ASN A 183 -17.72 -6.13 18.86
N TYR A 184 -17.36 -6.34 17.60
CA TYR A 184 -16.97 -5.28 16.66
C TYR A 184 -17.99 -5.13 15.54
N ASP A 185 -18.31 -3.88 15.22
CA ASP A 185 -18.94 -3.50 13.97
C ASP A 185 -17.88 -2.75 13.13
N LEU A 186 -17.44 -3.38 12.06
CA LEU A 186 -16.49 -2.79 11.13
C LEU A 186 -17.24 -2.12 9.99
N LEU A 187 -16.96 -0.85 9.77
CA LEU A 187 -17.42 -0.16 8.57
C LEU A 187 -16.36 -0.32 7.49
N ASP A 188 -16.63 -1.20 6.53
CA ASP A 188 -15.78 -1.42 5.39
C ASP A 188 -16.01 -0.33 4.34
N VAL A 189 -15.00 0.52 4.14
CA VAL A 189 -15.01 1.62 3.18
C VAL A 189 -14.17 1.21 1.97
N PRO A 190 -14.66 1.43 0.73
CA PRO A 190 -13.87 1.16 -0.47
C PRO A 190 -12.53 1.87 -0.44
N GLY A 191 -11.49 1.25 -1.02
CA GLY A 191 -10.16 1.86 -1.13
C GLY A 191 -10.23 3.16 -1.93
N VAL A 192 -9.59 4.22 -1.42
CA VAL A 192 -9.61 5.54 -2.05
C VAL A 192 -8.21 6.12 -2.16
N LEU A 193 -7.96 6.75 -3.30
CA LEU A 193 -6.84 7.66 -3.53
C LEU A 193 -7.33 9.10 -3.36
N TRP A 194 -6.54 10.05 -3.78
CA TRP A 194 -6.88 11.49 -3.79
C TRP A 194 -6.48 12.12 -5.11
N LYS A 195 -7.04 13.30 -5.41
CA LYS A 195 -6.95 13.88 -6.76
C LYS A 195 -5.57 14.34 -7.14
N LYS A 196 -4.83 14.92 -6.19
CA LYS A 196 -3.52 15.51 -6.43
C LYS A 196 -2.52 14.97 -5.41
N PHE A 197 -1.55 14.22 -5.90
CA PHE A 197 -0.46 13.73 -5.06
C PHE A 197 0.53 14.87 -4.75
N ASP A 198 1.08 14.85 -3.54
CA ASP A 198 2.02 15.87 -3.06
C ASP A 198 3.32 15.90 -3.88
N SER A 199 3.75 14.73 -4.35
CA SER A 199 4.95 14.59 -5.17
C SER A 199 4.81 13.45 -6.17
N MET A 200 5.69 13.45 -7.17
CA MET A 200 5.80 12.33 -8.13
C MET A 200 6.33 11.07 -7.46
N GLU A 201 7.08 11.20 -6.37
CA GLU A 201 7.54 10.06 -5.58
C GLU A 201 6.36 9.29 -4.98
N VAL A 202 5.41 9.98 -4.37
CA VAL A 202 4.17 9.37 -3.84
C VAL A 202 3.40 8.67 -4.95
N ALA A 203 3.19 9.34 -6.08
CA ALA A 203 2.51 8.76 -7.24
C ALA A 203 3.22 7.50 -7.74
N GLY A 204 4.55 7.54 -7.82
CA GLY A 204 5.38 6.41 -8.24
C GLY A 204 5.27 5.23 -7.29
N ASN A 205 5.40 5.47 -6.01
CA ASN A 205 5.29 4.43 -4.99
C ASN A 205 3.92 3.73 -5.03
N LEU A 206 2.84 4.51 -5.17
CA LEU A 206 1.49 3.96 -5.31
C LEU A 206 1.34 3.11 -6.59
N ALA A 207 1.96 3.54 -7.68
CA ALA A 207 1.98 2.79 -8.93
C ALA A 207 2.80 1.49 -8.82
N PHE A 208 3.96 1.53 -8.17
CA PHE A 208 4.83 0.36 -8.00
C PHE A 208 4.12 -0.78 -7.27
N ILE A 209 3.35 -0.48 -6.24
CA ILE A 209 2.63 -1.51 -5.47
C ILE A 209 1.25 -1.89 -6.06
N GLY A 210 0.84 -1.27 -7.15
CA GLY A 210 -0.43 -1.57 -7.82
C GLY A 210 -1.66 -0.90 -7.22
N SER A 211 -1.49 0.15 -6.42
CA SER A 211 -2.61 0.96 -5.91
C SER A 211 -3.25 1.83 -7.00
N ILE A 212 -2.45 2.23 -7.98
CA ILE A 212 -2.93 2.80 -9.24
C ILE A 212 -3.01 1.65 -10.25
N LYS A 213 -4.10 1.57 -11.03
CA LYS A 213 -4.29 0.51 -12.01
C LYS A 213 -3.26 0.58 -13.14
N ASP A 214 -2.71 -0.57 -13.53
CA ASP A 214 -1.67 -0.66 -14.55
C ASP A 214 -2.15 -0.24 -15.95
N ASP A 215 -3.43 -0.40 -16.25
CA ASP A 215 -4.02 -0.02 -17.54
C ASP A 215 -4.02 1.51 -17.82
N VAL A 216 -3.82 2.32 -16.79
CA VAL A 216 -3.68 3.78 -16.92
C VAL A 216 -2.22 4.25 -16.96
N LEU A 217 -1.27 3.33 -16.93
CA LEU A 217 0.16 3.60 -16.84
C LEU A 217 0.91 3.13 -18.10
N ASP A 218 2.04 3.77 -18.40
CA ASP A 218 3.06 3.21 -19.27
C ASP A 218 3.92 2.23 -18.46
N ILE A 219 3.74 0.93 -18.73
CA ILE A 219 4.40 -0.11 -17.93
C ILE A 219 5.95 -0.11 -18.10
N GLU A 220 6.44 0.22 -19.28
CA GLU A 220 7.89 0.29 -19.52
C GLU A 220 8.52 1.47 -18.76
N ALA A 221 7.88 2.63 -18.76
CA ALA A 221 8.32 3.77 -17.98
C ALA A 221 8.24 3.49 -16.48
N LEU A 222 7.19 2.82 -16.01
CA LEU A 222 7.04 2.41 -14.62
C LEU A 222 8.15 1.45 -14.19
N ALA A 223 8.39 0.41 -14.97
CA ALA A 223 9.45 -0.56 -14.71
C ALA A 223 10.84 0.08 -14.69
N THR A 224 11.09 1.01 -15.61
CA THR A 224 12.35 1.76 -15.67
C THR A 224 12.55 2.61 -14.41
N ALA A 225 11.51 3.30 -13.96
CA ALA A 225 11.56 4.07 -12.71
C ALA A 225 11.81 3.17 -11.50
N LEU A 226 11.14 2.02 -11.42
CA LEU A 226 11.33 1.04 -10.36
C LEU A 226 12.76 0.48 -10.36
N LEU A 227 13.31 0.16 -11.52
CA LEU A 227 14.71 -0.27 -11.62
C LEU A 227 15.68 0.78 -11.09
N GLY A 228 15.45 2.05 -11.42
CA GLY A 228 16.26 3.15 -10.89
C GLY A 228 16.23 3.23 -9.37
N GLU A 229 15.07 3.06 -8.76
CA GLU A 229 14.93 3.00 -7.31
C GLU A 229 15.62 1.77 -6.71
N MET A 230 15.47 0.62 -7.32
CA MET A 230 16.14 -0.61 -6.87
C MET A 230 17.66 -0.53 -7.01
N GLN A 231 18.17 0.08 -8.08
CA GLN A 231 19.62 0.33 -8.22
C GLN A 231 20.17 1.17 -7.09
N ARG A 232 19.41 2.18 -6.66
CA ARG A 232 19.81 3.10 -5.59
C ARG A 232 19.71 2.44 -4.20
N MET A 233 18.67 1.69 -3.94
CA MET A 233 18.33 1.22 -2.59
C MET A 233 18.76 -0.23 -2.32
N TYR A 234 18.64 -1.10 -3.29
CA TYR A 234 18.87 -2.54 -3.16
C TYR A 234 19.60 -3.13 -4.36
N PRO A 235 20.77 -2.58 -4.75
CA PRO A 235 21.48 -3.01 -5.96
C PRO A 235 21.85 -4.50 -5.94
N GLU A 236 22.24 -5.03 -4.78
CA GLU A 236 22.60 -6.44 -4.60
C GLU A 236 21.43 -7.39 -4.91
N ARG A 237 20.20 -6.97 -4.66
CA ARG A 237 19.03 -7.80 -4.93
C ARG A 237 18.73 -7.92 -6.41
N LEU A 238 18.94 -6.83 -7.17
CA LEU A 238 18.86 -6.87 -8.62
C LEU A 238 19.95 -7.78 -9.21
N ALA A 239 21.19 -7.60 -8.74
CA ALA A 239 22.32 -8.39 -9.21
C ALA A 239 22.11 -9.89 -8.96
N GLU A 240 21.64 -10.26 -7.79
CA GLU A 240 21.36 -11.65 -7.44
C GLU A 240 20.22 -12.24 -8.28
N ARG A 241 19.09 -11.53 -8.36
CA ARG A 241 17.90 -12.03 -9.07
C ARG A 241 18.12 -12.22 -10.56
N TYR A 242 18.77 -11.26 -11.20
CA TYR A 242 18.98 -11.26 -12.67
C TYR A 242 20.39 -11.65 -13.10
N ARG A 243 21.23 -12.04 -12.15
CA ARG A 243 22.64 -12.45 -12.41
C ARG A 243 23.41 -11.36 -13.16
N LEU A 244 23.31 -10.13 -12.68
CA LEU A 244 23.95 -8.97 -13.28
C LEU A 244 25.40 -8.87 -12.86
N THR A 245 26.26 -8.50 -13.81
CA THR A 245 27.63 -8.07 -13.51
C THR A 245 27.61 -6.65 -12.91
N ALA A 246 28.69 -6.23 -12.26
CA ALA A 246 28.81 -4.88 -11.73
C ALA A 246 28.64 -3.80 -12.83
N GLU A 247 29.16 -4.06 -14.03
CA GLU A 247 29.02 -3.18 -15.20
C GLU A 247 27.55 -3.09 -15.65
N GLU A 248 26.87 -4.22 -15.77
CA GLU A 248 25.44 -4.26 -16.13
C GLU A 248 24.57 -3.54 -15.08
N LEU A 249 24.85 -3.76 -13.79
CA LEU A 249 24.14 -3.09 -12.71
C LEU A 249 24.31 -1.56 -12.74
N GLY A 250 25.42 -1.06 -13.24
CA GLY A 250 25.70 0.37 -13.38
C GLY A 250 25.10 1.03 -14.62
N GLN A 251 24.40 0.29 -15.48
CA GLN A 251 23.75 0.85 -16.66
C GLN A 251 22.65 1.84 -16.30
N ASP A 252 22.30 2.73 -17.23
CA ASP A 252 21.06 3.50 -17.15
C ASP A 252 19.87 2.53 -16.98
N ALA A 253 18.87 2.94 -16.22
CA ALA A 253 17.75 2.05 -15.88
C ALA A 253 16.97 1.54 -17.11
N TYR A 254 16.90 2.34 -18.18
CA TYR A 254 16.27 1.87 -19.42
C TYR A 254 17.09 0.76 -20.10
N ASP A 255 18.40 0.95 -20.20
CA ASP A 255 19.30 -0.07 -20.73
C ASP A 255 19.33 -1.31 -19.84
N LEU A 256 19.23 -1.12 -18.52
CA LEU A 256 19.14 -2.22 -17.58
C LEU A 256 17.86 -3.04 -17.77
N LEU A 257 16.75 -2.42 -18.06
CA LEU A 257 15.50 -3.14 -18.38
C LEU A 257 15.68 -4.05 -19.59
N GLU A 258 16.34 -3.55 -20.62
CA GLU A 258 16.67 -4.34 -21.81
C GLU A 258 17.62 -5.50 -21.47
N THR A 259 18.64 -5.26 -20.66
CA THR A 259 19.56 -6.29 -20.16
C THR A 259 18.82 -7.38 -19.38
N VAL A 260 17.92 -7.01 -18.49
CA VAL A 260 17.08 -7.97 -17.74
C VAL A 260 16.25 -8.83 -18.70
N GLY A 261 15.61 -8.20 -19.67
CA GLY A 261 14.83 -8.91 -20.70
C GLY A 261 15.67 -9.90 -21.51
N ARG A 262 16.87 -9.51 -21.90
CA ARG A 262 17.80 -10.38 -22.62
C ARG A 262 18.25 -11.56 -21.77
N LYS A 263 18.62 -11.32 -20.52
CA LYS A 263 19.03 -12.36 -19.56
C LYS A 263 17.94 -13.39 -19.29
N ARG A 264 16.68 -12.98 -19.38
CA ARG A 264 15.52 -13.86 -19.21
C ARG A 264 15.01 -14.47 -20.50
N GLY A 265 15.68 -14.22 -21.63
CA GLY A 265 15.27 -14.74 -22.92
C GLY A 265 13.96 -14.17 -23.46
N MET A 266 13.60 -12.97 -23.04
CA MET A 266 12.37 -12.27 -23.48
C MET A 266 12.63 -11.56 -24.80
N LEU A 267 12.69 -12.35 -25.86
CA LEU A 267 13.04 -11.89 -27.19
C LEU A 267 11.84 -11.98 -28.14
N MET A 268 11.79 -11.03 -29.06
CA MET A 268 10.91 -11.07 -30.23
C MET A 268 11.64 -11.66 -31.43
N SER A 269 10.92 -11.84 -32.53
CA SER A 269 11.49 -12.25 -33.82
C SER A 269 12.64 -11.34 -34.20
N GLY A 270 13.77 -11.93 -34.61
CA GLY A 270 15.00 -11.19 -34.96
C GLY A 270 15.92 -10.88 -33.78
N GLY A 271 15.66 -11.44 -32.60
CA GLY A 271 16.51 -11.29 -31.40
C GLY A 271 16.39 -9.95 -30.68
N VAL A 272 15.39 -9.16 -31.00
CA VAL A 272 15.09 -7.88 -30.32
C VAL A 272 14.43 -8.18 -28.97
N VAL A 273 14.86 -7.48 -27.91
CA VAL A 273 14.29 -7.65 -26.57
C VAL A 273 12.85 -7.14 -26.54
N ASN A 274 11.96 -7.97 -25.99
CA ASN A 274 10.59 -7.56 -25.69
C ASN A 274 10.56 -6.80 -24.37
N THR A 275 10.74 -5.50 -24.43
CA THR A 275 10.85 -4.62 -23.26
C THR A 275 9.53 -4.51 -22.49
N GLU A 276 8.40 -4.59 -23.16
CA GLU A 276 7.07 -4.61 -22.50
C GLU A 276 6.93 -5.87 -21.61
N ARG A 277 7.28 -7.03 -22.14
CA ARG A 277 7.26 -8.27 -21.36
C ARG A 277 8.23 -8.23 -20.19
N ALA A 278 9.43 -7.68 -20.40
CA ALA A 278 10.42 -7.49 -19.33
C ALA A 278 9.89 -6.56 -18.25
N ALA A 279 9.22 -5.47 -18.62
CA ALA A 279 8.62 -4.51 -17.72
C ALA A 279 7.51 -5.14 -16.85
N ILE A 280 6.59 -5.86 -17.48
CA ILE A 280 5.50 -6.58 -16.78
C ILE A 280 6.07 -7.56 -15.78
N THR A 281 7.05 -8.36 -16.21
CA THR A 281 7.69 -9.37 -15.36
C THR A 281 8.41 -8.73 -14.17
N LEU A 282 9.17 -7.67 -14.40
CA LEU A 282 9.89 -6.97 -13.32
C LEU A 282 8.93 -6.42 -12.27
N VAL A 283 7.87 -5.76 -12.68
CA VAL A 283 6.87 -5.18 -11.77
C VAL A 283 6.18 -6.28 -10.97
N ASP A 284 5.80 -7.37 -11.64
CA ASP A 284 5.17 -8.52 -10.97
C ASP A 284 6.13 -9.19 -9.97
N GLU A 285 7.40 -9.35 -10.32
CA GLU A 285 8.41 -9.92 -9.44
C GLU A 285 8.69 -9.03 -8.22
N PHE A 286 8.69 -7.72 -8.40
CA PHE A 286 8.76 -6.77 -7.28
C PHE A 286 7.56 -6.93 -6.35
N ARG A 287 6.34 -6.89 -6.89
CA ARG A 287 5.10 -7.00 -6.11
C ARG A 287 4.98 -8.34 -5.39
N GLY A 288 5.50 -9.40 -5.97
CA GLY A 288 5.51 -10.75 -5.40
C GLY A 288 6.72 -11.06 -4.49
N ALA A 289 7.53 -10.07 -4.16
CA ALA A 289 8.76 -10.20 -3.35
C ALA A 289 9.80 -11.19 -3.92
N LYS A 290 9.79 -11.42 -5.23
CA LYS A 290 10.82 -12.21 -5.91
C LYS A 290 12.19 -11.51 -5.92
N LEU A 291 12.17 -10.18 -5.78
CA LEU A 291 13.37 -9.34 -5.57
C LEU A 291 13.77 -9.25 -4.08
N GLY A 292 13.11 -10.03 -3.22
CA GLY A 292 13.26 -9.96 -1.78
C GLY A 292 12.30 -8.97 -1.12
N ARG A 293 12.46 -8.82 0.19
CA ARG A 293 11.66 -7.91 1.00
C ARG A 293 12.21 -6.50 0.88
N VAL A 294 11.45 -5.61 0.26
CA VAL A 294 11.90 -4.27 -0.13
C VAL A 294 10.99 -3.21 0.46
N SER A 295 11.57 -2.19 1.09
CA SER A 295 10.88 -0.98 1.53
C SER A 295 11.37 0.21 0.74
N LEU A 296 10.46 0.94 0.12
CA LEU A 296 10.78 2.10 -0.73
C LEU A 296 10.88 3.41 0.04
N GLU A 297 10.46 3.42 1.29
CA GLU A 297 10.45 4.60 2.16
C GLU A 297 11.06 4.28 3.52
N ARG A 298 11.70 5.29 4.11
CA ARG A 298 12.28 5.23 5.45
C ARG A 298 11.79 6.40 6.31
N PRO A 299 11.53 6.21 7.62
CA PRO A 299 10.98 7.28 8.46
C PRO A 299 11.94 8.45 8.66
N GLU A 300 13.25 8.24 8.57
CA GLU A 300 14.26 9.30 8.73
C GLU A 300 14.27 10.31 7.58
N GLU A 301 13.71 9.95 6.45
CA GLU A 301 13.57 10.81 5.26
C GLU A 301 12.29 11.64 5.29
N ALA A 302 11.52 11.53 6.36
CA ALA A 302 10.23 12.20 6.53
C ALA A 302 10.37 13.63 7.04
#